data_56d9d3e4df91774d713b1233409d7d02
#
_entry.id   56d9d3e4df91774d713b1233409d7d02
#
_cell.length_a   1.000
_cell.length_b   1.000
_cell.length_c   1.000
_cell.angle_alpha   90.00
_cell.angle_beta   90.00
_cell.angle_gamma   90.00
#
_symmetry.space_group_name_H-M   'P 1'
#
loop_
_entity.id
_entity.type
_entity.pdbx_description
1 polymer ?
#
loop_
_entity_poly.entity_id
_entity_poly.type
_entity_poly.pdbx_seq_one_letter_code
_entity_poly.pdbx_strand_id
1 'polypeptide(L)'
;QGRITQRNAQLQQIRNSAVQNSQRYHGTVAAISTRLQIGTTPGNPVLVRQWNAAQAELDRIGADIASMNSLANEVAGDSAMSAFVLESTRATYGLSGAIDEDHRQLSILEDETNRTVVLIDRLLNELSEDVSRQTSYVGNERSSLTTLSLSIQNGELFGPSLASRAFASAAPLASRAPAASGESFAVANRRPLVVIRFDRPDVPYEQALYSAVSRALERRPDSRFDLVAVSPARGGAAEQ
;
A
#
# COMPACT_ATOMS: atom_id res chain seq x y z
N GLN A 1 -1.21 7.70 -35.07
CA GLN A 1 -1.09 8.63 -33.93
C GLN A 1 -2.42 8.85 -33.19
N GLY A 2 -3.54 9.14 -33.87
CA GLY A 2 -4.84 9.41 -33.21
C GLY A 2 -5.28 8.30 -32.26
N ARG A 3 -5.10 7.01 -32.61
CA ARG A 3 -5.43 5.90 -31.72
C ARG A 3 -4.58 5.89 -30.46
N ILE A 4 -3.31 6.18 -30.53
CA ILE A 4 -2.43 6.21 -29.35
C ILE A 4 -2.81 7.36 -28.40
N THR A 5 -3.18 8.54 -28.95
CA THR A 5 -3.73 9.63 -28.13
C THR A 5 -4.99 9.19 -27.41
N GLN A 6 -5.89 8.47 -28.07
CA GLN A 6 -7.10 7.92 -27.46
C GLN A 6 -6.78 6.89 -26.35
N ARG A 7 -5.82 5.95 -26.60
CA ARG A 7 -5.36 4.98 -25.60
C ARG A 7 -4.78 5.68 -24.35
N ASN A 8 -4.01 6.72 -24.56
CA ASN A 8 -3.46 7.49 -23.43
C ASN A 8 -4.58 8.17 -22.63
N ALA A 9 -5.59 8.75 -23.30
CA ALA A 9 -6.75 9.30 -22.61
C ALA A 9 -7.51 8.24 -21.80
N GLN A 10 -7.69 7.03 -22.34
CA GLN A 10 -8.28 5.90 -21.63
C GLN A 10 -7.47 5.51 -20.39
N LEU A 11 -6.13 5.43 -20.50
CA LEU A 11 -5.27 5.18 -19.35
C LEU A 11 -5.45 6.23 -18.25
N GLN A 12 -5.48 7.52 -18.62
CA GLN A 12 -5.69 8.59 -17.64
C GLN A 12 -7.06 8.48 -16.95
N GLN A 13 -8.10 8.09 -17.69
CA GLN A 13 -9.44 7.87 -17.12
C GLN A 13 -9.43 6.72 -16.09
N ILE A 14 -8.78 5.59 -16.42
CA ILE A 14 -8.67 4.44 -15.50
C ILE A 14 -7.85 4.83 -14.26
N ARG A 15 -6.73 5.56 -14.41
CA ARG A 15 -5.94 6.09 -13.30
C ARG A 15 -6.78 6.97 -12.36
N ASN A 16 -7.58 7.86 -12.92
CA ASN A 16 -8.45 8.74 -12.14
C ASN A 16 -9.52 7.93 -11.38
N SER A 17 -10.10 6.90 -12.00
CA SER A 17 -11.04 5.98 -11.35
C SER A 17 -10.38 5.26 -10.17
N ALA A 18 -9.19 4.67 -10.38
CA ALA A 18 -8.45 3.98 -9.34
C ALA A 18 -8.10 4.90 -8.15
N VAL A 19 -7.70 6.15 -8.41
CA VAL A 19 -7.43 7.14 -7.36
C VAL A 19 -8.69 7.46 -6.56
N GLN A 20 -9.83 7.68 -7.20
CA GLN A 20 -11.10 7.96 -6.53
C GLN A 20 -11.58 6.77 -5.67
N ASN A 21 -11.47 5.54 -6.20
CA ASN A 21 -11.81 4.33 -5.48
C ASN A 21 -10.89 4.13 -4.26
N SER A 22 -9.59 4.39 -4.41
CA SER A 22 -8.60 4.35 -3.32
C SER A 22 -8.89 5.39 -2.23
N GLN A 23 -9.24 6.62 -2.59
CA GLN A 23 -9.62 7.66 -1.63
C GLN A 23 -10.86 7.27 -0.82
N ARG A 24 -11.90 6.71 -1.48
CA ARG A 24 -13.10 6.22 -0.79
C ARG A 24 -12.79 5.05 0.13
N TYR A 25 -11.96 4.11 -0.32
CA TYR A 25 -11.47 3.01 0.48
C TYR A 25 -10.78 3.50 1.76
N HIS A 26 -9.76 4.35 1.63
CA HIS A 26 -9.01 4.86 2.79
C HIS A 26 -9.87 5.70 3.73
N GLY A 27 -10.80 6.49 3.20
CA GLY A 27 -11.76 7.23 4.02
C GLY A 27 -12.63 6.31 4.87
N THR A 28 -13.10 5.21 4.28
CA THR A 28 -13.91 4.21 4.99
C THR A 28 -13.08 3.45 6.03
N VAL A 29 -11.88 3.01 5.69
CA VAL A 29 -10.94 2.33 6.61
C VAL A 29 -10.57 3.24 7.79
N ALA A 30 -10.30 4.52 7.53
CA ALA A 30 -10.01 5.49 8.58
C ALA A 30 -11.18 5.67 9.56
N ALA A 31 -12.42 5.74 9.05
CA ALA A 31 -13.62 5.85 9.88
C ALA A 31 -13.80 4.60 10.77
N ILE A 32 -13.59 3.39 10.23
CA ILE A 32 -13.63 2.14 11.01
C ILE A 32 -12.55 2.17 12.09
N SER A 33 -11.31 2.46 11.71
CA SER A 33 -10.15 2.46 12.62
C SER A 33 -10.33 3.45 13.78
N THR A 34 -10.82 4.66 13.49
CA THR A 34 -11.11 5.67 14.51
C THR A 34 -12.17 5.15 15.53
N ARG A 35 -13.21 4.48 15.04
CA ARG A 35 -14.24 3.92 15.89
C ARG A 35 -13.71 2.77 16.77
N LEU A 36 -12.86 1.92 16.19
CA LEU A 36 -12.24 0.82 16.93
C LEU A 36 -11.21 1.28 17.97
N GLN A 37 -10.53 2.43 17.75
CA GLN A 37 -9.63 3.01 18.75
C GLN A 37 -10.37 3.47 20.02
N ILE A 38 -11.59 3.99 19.88
CA ILE A 38 -12.43 4.36 21.00
C ILE A 38 -13.00 3.10 21.69
N GLY A 39 -13.16 2.03 20.95
CA GLY A 39 -13.85 0.80 21.35
C GLY A 39 -15.32 0.82 20.96
N THR A 40 -15.84 -0.36 20.64
CA THR A 40 -17.23 -0.54 20.23
C THR A 40 -17.72 -1.94 20.62
N THR A 41 -18.99 -2.19 20.45
CA THR A 41 -19.52 -3.54 20.66
C THR A 41 -18.91 -4.52 19.63
N PRO A 42 -18.49 -5.72 20.06
CA PRO A 42 -18.01 -6.76 19.16
C PRO A 42 -19.02 -7.04 18.03
N GLY A 43 -18.50 -7.12 16.80
CA GLY A 43 -19.34 -7.35 15.64
C GLY A 43 -20.32 -6.22 15.28
N ASN A 44 -20.01 -4.97 15.64
CA ASN A 44 -20.87 -3.81 15.39
C ASN A 44 -21.38 -3.76 13.96
N PRO A 45 -22.71 -3.79 13.71
CA PRO A 45 -23.29 -3.89 12.37
C PRO A 45 -23.01 -2.66 11.50
N VAL A 46 -22.72 -1.50 12.08
CA VAL A 46 -22.33 -0.31 11.33
C VAL A 46 -20.92 -0.50 10.76
N LEU A 47 -19.97 -1.00 11.56
CA LEU A 47 -18.61 -1.27 11.13
C LEU A 47 -18.55 -2.41 10.10
N VAL A 48 -19.39 -3.44 10.25
CA VAL A 48 -19.51 -4.52 9.27
C VAL A 48 -19.98 -3.97 7.91
N ARG A 49 -20.98 -3.07 7.89
CA ARG A 49 -21.42 -2.42 6.63
C ARG A 49 -20.31 -1.56 6.01
N GLN A 50 -19.58 -0.80 6.83
CA GLN A 50 -18.44 0.00 6.36
C GLN A 50 -17.32 -0.89 5.81
N TRP A 51 -17.04 -2.02 6.45
CA TRP A 51 -16.08 -3.00 5.97
C TRP A 51 -16.48 -3.57 4.60
N ASN A 52 -17.75 -3.94 4.43
CA ASN A 52 -18.28 -4.39 3.13
C ASN A 52 -18.17 -3.28 2.06
N ALA A 53 -18.38 -2.03 2.43
CA ALA A 53 -18.19 -0.90 1.51
C ALA A 53 -16.72 -0.74 1.11
N ALA A 54 -15.78 -0.86 2.05
CA ALA A 54 -14.35 -0.85 1.77
C ALA A 54 -13.93 -2.02 0.85
N GLN A 55 -14.45 -3.22 1.10
CA GLN A 55 -14.25 -4.38 0.23
C GLN A 55 -14.71 -4.10 -1.20
N ALA A 56 -15.89 -3.51 -1.37
CA ALA A 56 -16.42 -3.17 -2.68
C ALA A 56 -15.56 -2.13 -3.42
N GLU A 57 -14.95 -1.17 -2.71
CA GLU A 57 -14.02 -0.22 -3.34
C GLU A 57 -12.72 -0.90 -3.79
N LEU A 58 -12.17 -1.86 -3.03
CA LEU A 58 -11.02 -2.66 -3.46
C LEU A 58 -11.35 -3.54 -4.69
N ASP A 59 -12.56 -4.07 -4.76
CA ASP A 59 -12.99 -4.86 -5.92
C ASP A 59 -13.13 -3.98 -7.17
N ARG A 60 -13.52 -2.70 -7.02
CA ARG A 60 -13.53 -1.71 -8.12
C ARG A 60 -12.10 -1.40 -8.60
N ILE A 61 -11.15 -1.24 -7.69
CA ILE A 61 -9.73 -1.08 -8.08
C ILE A 61 -9.24 -2.34 -8.83
N GLY A 62 -9.66 -3.53 -8.42
CA GLY A 62 -9.42 -4.78 -9.15
C GLY A 62 -9.97 -4.76 -10.58
N ALA A 63 -11.18 -4.19 -10.79
CA ALA A 63 -11.75 -3.99 -12.11
C ALA A 63 -10.98 -2.95 -12.93
N ASP A 64 -10.48 -1.87 -12.30
CA ASP A 64 -9.61 -0.89 -12.95
C ASP A 64 -8.31 -1.54 -13.45
N ILE A 65 -7.71 -2.47 -12.67
CA ILE A 65 -6.54 -3.25 -13.09
C ILE A 65 -6.87 -4.15 -14.30
N ALA A 66 -8.03 -4.82 -14.30
CA ALA A 66 -8.47 -5.61 -15.44
C ALA A 66 -8.64 -4.74 -16.70
N SER A 67 -9.16 -3.53 -16.54
CA SER A 67 -9.28 -2.55 -17.63
C SER A 67 -7.91 -2.10 -18.16
N MET A 68 -6.91 -1.90 -17.29
CA MET A 68 -5.53 -1.60 -17.70
C MET A 68 -4.92 -2.75 -18.51
N ASN A 69 -5.15 -4.01 -18.08
CA ASN A 69 -4.67 -5.18 -18.82
C ASN A 69 -5.33 -5.30 -20.20
N SER A 70 -6.64 -5.04 -20.29
CA SER A 70 -7.34 -4.99 -21.60
C SER A 70 -6.76 -3.91 -22.50
N LEU A 71 -6.52 -2.72 -21.95
CA LEU A 71 -5.89 -1.62 -22.69
C LEU A 71 -4.47 -1.98 -23.14
N ALA A 72 -3.69 -2.67 -22.34
CA ALA A 72 -2.35 -3.15 -22.71
C ALA A 72 -2.40 -4.10 -23.92
N ASN A 73 -3.37 -5.02 -23.95
CA ASN A 73 -3.58 -5.91 -25.10
C ASN A 73 -3.97 -5.15 -26.38
N GLU A 74 -4.81 -4.13 -26.24
CA GLU A 74 -5.19 -3.28 -27.36
C GLU A 74 -4.00 -2.47 -27.91
N VAL A 75 -3.17 -1.93 -27.02
CA VAL A 75 -1.95 -1.20 -27.38
C VAL A 75 -0.91 -2.14 -28.02
N ALA A 76 -0.80 -3.39 -27.55
CA ALA A 76 0.05 -4.41 -28.19
C ALA A 76 -0.42 -4.73 -29.62
N GLY A 77 -1.75 -4.77 -29.84
CA GLY A 77 -2.30 -4.88 -31.20
C GLY A 77 -1.95 -3.67 -32.09
N ASP A 78 -1.99 -2.46 -31.52
CA ASP A 78 -1.57 -1.24 -32.22
C ASP A 78 -0.06 -1.24 -32.52
N SER A 79 0.79 -1.86 -31.66
CA SER A 79 2.21 -2.07 -31.92
C SER A 79 2.45 -2.99 -33.14
N ALA A 80 1.76 -4.13 -33.18
CA ALA A 80 1.87 -5.06 -34.31
C ALA A 80 1.45 -4.39 -35.64
N MET A 81 0.39 -3.59 -35.63
CA MET A 81 -0.05 -2.83 -36.79
C MET A 81 1.00 -1.80 -37.24
N SER A 82 1.62 -1.09 -36.28
CA SER A 82 2.66 -0.11 -36.59
C SER A 82 3.92 -0.75 -37.18
N ALA A 83 4.31 -1.93 -36.68
CA ALA A 83 5.41 -2.72 -37.24
C ALA A 83 5.10 -3.16 -38.67
N PHE A 84 3.88 -3.62 -38.95
CA PHE A 84 3.45 -3.98 -40.31
C PHE A 84 3.47 -2.77 -41.24
N VAL A 85 2.99 -1.60 -40.83
CA VAL A 85 3.02 -0.39 -41.63
C VAL A 85 4.47 0.01 -41.94
N LEU A 86 5.37 -0.06 -40.98
CA LEU A 86 6.78 0.28 -41.13
C LEU A 86 7.44 -0.64 -42.17
N GLU A 87 7.22 -1.95 -42.09
CA GLU A 87 7.75 -2.93 -43.02
C GLU A 87 7.18 -2.73 -44.42
N SER A 88 5.87 -2.50 -44.55
CA SER A 88 5.22 -2.22 -45.83
C SER A 88 5.76 -0.94 -46.48
N THR A 89 6.00 0.11 -45.67
CA THR A 89 6.58 1.37 -46.17
C THR A 89 7.99 1.13 -46.72
N ARG A 90 8.83 0.37 -46.01
CA ARG A 90 10.18 0.02 -46.44
C ARG A 90 10.18 -0.84 -47.72
N ALA A 91 9.28 -1.81 -47.80
CA ALA A 91 9.15 -2.63 -49.01
C ALA A 91 8.75 -1.79 -50.25
N THR A 92 7.95 -0.74 -50.04
CA THR A 92 7.50 0.13 -51.15
C THR A 92 8.63 0.97 -51.74
N TYR A 93 9.69 1.30 -50.97
CA TYR A 93 10.86 1.98 -51.54
C TYR A 93 11.55 1.24 -52.68
N GLY A 94 11.46 -0.08 -52.70
CA GLY A 94 12.09 -0.93 -53.72
C GLY A 94 11.28 -1.09 -55.02
N LEU A 95 10.08 -0.46 -55.11
CA LEU A 95 9.24 -0.60 -56.32
C LEU A 95 9.79 0.23 -57.47
N SER A 96 9.91 -0.42 -58.62
CA SER A 96 10.31 0.25 -59.86
C SER A 96 9.18 1.14 -60.36
N GLY A 97 9.49 2.42 -60.64
CA GLY A 97 8.53 3.40 -61.15
C GLY A 97 8.06 4.46 -60.14
N ALA A 98 8.54 4.40 -58.90
CA ALA A 98 8.30 5.46 -57.93
C ALA A 98 9.05 6.75 -58.32
N ILE A 99 8.38 7.90 -58.20
CA ILE A 99 8.97 9.22 -58.45
C ILE A 99 9.49 9.83 -57.15
N ASP A 100 10.31 10.88 -57.23
CA ASP A 100 10.93 11.54 -56.10
C ASP A 100 9.89 12.01 -55.03
N GLU A 101 8.69 12.40 -55.47
CA GLU A 101 7.61 12.79 -54.57
C GLU A 101 7.09 11.59 -53.76
N ASP A 102 6.98 10.39 -54.38
CA ASP A 102 6.56 9.18 -53.66
C ASP A 102 7.60 8.80 -52.59
N HIS A 103 8.89 8.87 -52.91
CA HIS A 103 9.95 8.64 -51.94
C HIS A 103 9.92 9.65 -50.78
N ARG A 104 9.61 10.90 -51.07
CA ARG A 104 9.47 11.93 -50.03
C ARG A 104 8.26 11.63 -49.10
N GLN A 105 7.12 11.21 -49.65
CA GLN A 105 5.94 10.84 -48.89
C GLN A 105 6.20 9.57 -48.05
N LEU A 106 6.87 8.59 -48.57
CA LEU A 106 7.26 7.38 -47.85
C LEU A 106 8.21 7.69 -46.70
N SER A 107 9.17 8.62 -46.86
CA SER A 107 10.07 9.04 -45.80
C SER A 107 9.30 9.71 -44.65
N ILE A 108 8.34 10.58 -44.97
CA ILE A 108 7.46 11.22 -43.95
C ILE A 108 6.66 10.15 -43.21
N LEU A 109 6.07 9.18 -43.91
CA LEU A 109 5.29 8.10 -43.33
C LEU A 109 6.16 7.20 -42.44
N GLU A 110 7.39 6.88 -42.84
CA GLU A 110 8.33 6.12 -42.04
C GLU A 110 8.68 6.85 -40.74
N ASP A 111 8.98 8.15 -40.79
CA ASP A 111 9.26 8.98 -39.61
C ASP A 111 8.06 9.04 -38.66
N GLU A 112 6.86 9.25 -39.18
CA GLU A 112 5.65 9.29 -38.34
C GLU A 112 5.35 7.93 -37.71
N THR A 113 5.60 6.84 -38.42
CA THR A 113 5.42 5.49 -37.90
C THR A 113 6.45 5.19 -36.81
N ASN A 114 7.72 5.52 -37.02
CA ASN A 114 8.77 5.37 -36.00
C ASN A 114 8.45 6.15 -34.72
N ARG A 115 7.99 7.40 -34.83
CA ARG A 115 7.53 8.19 -33.66
C ARG A 115 6.35 7.50 -32.96
N THR A 116 5.43 6.92 -33.72
CA THR A 116 4.27 6.22 -33.16
C THR A 116 4.70 4.96 -32.42
N VAL A 117 5.67 4.20 -32.91
CA VAL A 117 6.25 3.03 -32.22
C VAL A 117 6.84 3.43 -30.86
N VAL A 118 7.62 4.51 -30.80
CA VAL A 118 8.19 5.00 -29.53
C VAL A 118 7.09 5.38 -28.51
N LEU A 119 6.00 6.00 -28.98
CA LEU A 119 4.87 6.33 -28.10
C LEU A 119 4.13 5.09 -27.59
N ILE A 120 4.01 4.05 -28.43
CA ILE A 120 3.41 2.76 -28.08
C ILE A 120 4.26 2.06 -27.00
N ASP A 121 5.57 1.97 -27.19
CA ASP A 121 6.48 1.32 -26.25
C ASP A 121 6.45 2.02 -24.88
N ARG A 122 6.45 3.35 -24.91
CA ARG A 122 6.28 4.13 -23.68
C ARG A 122 4.96 3.80 -22.98
N LEU A 123 3.85 3.77 -23.70
CA LEU A 123 2.53 3.51 -23.15
C LEU A 123 2.43 2.08 -22.57
N LEU A 124 3.01 1.08 -23.23
CA LEU A 124 3.08 -0.30 -22.75
C LEU A 124 3.89 -0.40 -21.45
N ASN A 125 5.02 0.29 -21.37
CA ASN A 125 5.81 0.33 -20.13
C ASN A 125 5.03 0.98 -18.98
N GLU A 126 4.39 2.13 -19.22
CA GLU A 126 3.55 2.80 -18.22
C GLU A 126 2.40 1.90 -17.74
N LEU A 127 1.71 1.19 -18.65
CA LEU A 127 0.65 0.25 -18.31
C LEU A 127 1.17 -0.92 -17.46
N SER A 128 2.31 -1.51 -17.84
CA SER A 128 2.93 -2.62 -17.11
C SER A 128 3.30 -2.21 -15.67
N GLU A 129 3.90 -1.04 -15.51
CA GLU A 129 4.26 -0.49 -14.20
C GLU A 129 3.03 -0.20 -13.35
N ASP A 130 1.98 0.38 -13.94
CA ASP A 130 0.72 0.68 -13.24
C ASP A 130 0.03 -0.59 -12.77
N VAL A 131 -0.10 -1.60 -13.63
CA VAL A 131 -0.69 -2.91 -13.29
C VAL A 131 0.07 -3.56 -12.15
N SER A 132 1.40 -3.59 -12.21
CA SER A 132 2.24 -4.18 -11.17
C SER A 132 2.07 -3.46 -9.83
N ARG A 133 2.13 -2.12 -9.83
CA ARG A 133 1.96 -1.27 -8.65
C ARG A 133 0.58 -1.43 -8.02
N GLN A 134 -0.49 -1.37 -8.83
CA GLN A 134 -1.87 -1.49 -8.35
C GLN A 134 -2.18 -2.91 -7.84
N THR A 135 -1.64 -3.94 -8.48
CA THR A 135 -1.81 -5.34 -8.04
C THR A 135 -1.18 -5.54 -6.65
N SER A 136 0.04 -5.05 -6.46
CA SER A 136 0.72 -5.11 -5.16
C SER A 136 -0.04 -4.32 -4.08
N TYR A 137 -0.53 -3.14 -4.43
CA TYR A 137 -1.36 -2.32 -3.55
C TYR A 137 -2.63 -3.06 -3.10
N VAL A 138 -3.43 -3.58 -4.04
CA VAL A 138 -4.67 -4.31 -3.71
C VAL A 138 -4.38 -5.55 -2.86
N GLY A 139 -3.29 -6.27 -3.12
CA GLY A 139 -2.87 -7.42 -2.33
C GLY A 139 -2.60 -7.04 -0.86
N ASN A 140 -1.86 -5.97 -0.63
CA ASN A 140 -1.54 -5.46 0.70
C ASN A 140 -2.81 -4.96 1.43
N GLU A 141 -3.67 -4.21 0.73
CA GLU A 141 -4.88 -3.67 1.33
C GLU A 141 -5.91 -4.76 1.66
N ARG A 142 -6.02 -5.83 0.87
CA ARG A 142 -6.84 -7.00 1.22
C ARG A 142 -6.38 -7.67 2.51
N SER A 143 -5.06 -7.79 2.70
CA SER A 143 -4.49 -8.32 3.94
C SER A 143 -4.82 -7.41 5.12
N SER A 144 -4.66 -6.09 4.96
CA SER A 144 -5.00 -5.08 5.96
C SER A 144 -6.49 -5.12 6.31
N LEU A 145 -7.36 -5.26 5.30
CA LEU A 145 -8.81 -5.33 5.48
C LEU A 145 -9.23 -6.62 6.21
N THR A 146 -8.53 -7.73 5.99
CA THR A 146 -8.74 -8.98 6.74
C THR A 146 -8.40 -8.79 8.22
N THR A 147 -7.27 -8.15 8.53
CA THR A 147 -6.90 -7.82 9.91
C THR A 147 -7.94 -6.89 10.57
N LEU A 148 -8.44 -5.92 9.81
CA LEU A 148 -9.48 -5.01 10.29
C LEU A 148 -10.80 -5.74 10.59
N SER A 149 -11.15 -6.80 9.84
CA SER A 149 -12.34 -7.60 10.12
C SER A 149 -12.26 -8.30 11.48
N LEU A 150 -11.08 -8.81 11.84
CA LEU A 150 -10.85 -9.39 13.17
C LEU A 150 -10.99 -8.35 14.28
N SER A 151 -10.49 -7.15 14.05
CA SER A 151 -10.65 -6.03 14.99
C SER A 151 -12.12 -5.63 15.17
N ILE A 152 -12.93 -5.66 14.12
CA ILE A 152 -14.38 -5.43 14.18
C ILE A 152 -15.07 -6.51 15.01
N GLN A 153 -14.69 -7.78 14.81
CA GLN A 153 -15.24 -8.92 15.57
C GLN A 153 -14.94 -8.79 17.06
N ASN A 154 -13.76 -8.29 17.42
CA ASN A 154 -13.34 -8.07 18.80
C ASN A 154 -13.89 -6.76 19.40
N GLY A 155 -14.31 -5.81 18.57
CA GLY A 155 -14.79 -4.49 18.97
C GLY A 155 -13.70 -3.48 19.32
N GLU A 156 -12.43 -3.80 19.06
CA GLU A 156 -11.26 -2.98 19.38
C GLU A 156 -10.10 -3.18 18.39
N LEU A 157 -9.26 -2.15 18.25
CA LEU A 157 -8.09 -2.18 17.39
C LEU A 157 -6.85 -2.57 18.24
N PHE A 158 -6.23 -3.72 17.99
CA PHE A 158 -4.97 -4.13 18.63
C PHE A 158 -4.96 -4.25 20.17
N GLY A 159 -5.92 -4.98 20.75
CA GLY A 159 -5.99 -5.23 22.20
C GLY A 159 -6.92 -4.28 22.94
N PRO A 160 -6.92 -4.21 24.26
CA PRO A 160 -7.91 -3.47 25.02
C PRO A 160 -7.99 -2.01 24.59
N SER A 161 -9.21 -1.56 24.29
CA SER A 161 -9.49 -0.20 23.82
C SER A 161 -8.99 0.87 24.82
N LEU A 162 -8.80 2.10 24.35
CA LEU A 162 -8.46 3.22 25.24
C LEU A 162 -9.49 3.40 26.38
N ALA A 163 -10.76 3.11 26.09
CA ALA A 163 -11.82 3.10 27.12
C ALA A 163 -11.57 1.99 28.14
N SER A 164 -11.29 0.76 27.72
CA SER A 164 -10.98 -0.35 28.64
C SER A 164 -9.74 -0.08 29.48
N ARG A 165 -8.72 0.59 28.92
CA ARG A 165 -7.53 1.03 29.66
C ARG A 165 -7.86 2.10 30.69
N ALA A 166 -8.70 3.09 30.35
CA ALA A 166 -9.13 4.13 31.27
C ALA A 166 -9.94 3.54 32.43
N PHE A 167 -10.83 2.58 32.18
CA PHE A 167 -11.61 1.91 33.24
C PHE A 167 -10.78 0.92 34.05
N ALA A 168 -9.81 0.22 33.42
CA ALA A 168 -8.89 -0.66 34.16
C ALA A 168 -8.01 0.13 35.16
N SER A 169 -7.68 1.39 34.82
CA SER A 169 -6.94 2.30 35.73
C SER A 169 -7.81 2.88 36.85
N ALA A 170 -9.14 2.80 36.73
CA ALA A 170 -10.11 3.35 37.69
C ALA A 170 -10.68 2.28 38.64
N ALA A 171 -10.25 1.02 38.60
CA ALA A 171 -10.73 -0.03 39.47
C ALA A 171 -10.22 0.18 40.90
N PRO A 172 -11.10 0.27 41.94
CA PRO A 172 -10.68 0.44 43.32
C PRO A 172 -9.98 -0.82 43.84
N LEU A 173 -8.99 -0.58 44.69
CA LEU A 173 -8.26 -1.57 45.47
C LEU A 173 -9.21 -2.34 46.40
N ALA A 174 -9.87 -3.39 45.95
CA ALA A 174 -10.53 -4.33 46.83
C ALA A 174 -10.57 -5.75 46.21
N SER A 175 -10.10 -6.67 47.02
CA SER A 175 -10.22 -8.12 46.94
C SER A 175 -9.29 -8.89 45.99
N ARG A 176 -8.21 -9.28 46.59
CA ARG A 176 -7.36 -10.39 46.17
C ARG A 176 -8.07 -11.72 46.42
N ALA A 177 -8.39 -12.45 45.37
CA ALA A 177 -8.64 -13.88 45.38
C ALA A 177 -7.96 -14.55 44.17
N PRO A 178 -7.44 -15.81 44.29
CA PRO A 178 -6.36 -16.26 43.43
C PRO A 178 -6.82 -16.98 42.16
N ALA A 179 -6.08 -16.68 41.12
CA ALA A 179 -5.64 -17.49 39.98
C ALA A 179 -6.62 -18.37 39.22
N ALA A 180 -6.78 -18.07 37.93
CA ALA A 180 -6.76 -19.06 36.89
C ALA A 180 -6.00 -18.51 35.69
N SER A 181 -5.07 -19.30 35.21
CA SER A 181 -4.05 -19.07 34.21
C SER A 181 -4.64 -18.72 32.84
N GLY A 182 -4.37 -17.51 32.36
CA GLY A 182 -4.44 -17.12 30.96
C GLY A 182 -3.11 -16.48 30.61
N GLU A 183 -2.44 -16.94 29.61
CA GLU A 183 -1.11 -16.50 29.20
C GLU A 183 -1.09 -15.02 28.82
N SER A 184 -0.86 -14.18 29.80
CA SER A 184 -0.38 -12.82 29.58
C SER A 184 1.07 -12.95 29.08
N PHE A 185 1.34 -12.49 27.86
CA PHE A 185 2.71 -12.32 27.37
C PHE A 185 3.46 -11.37 28.31
N ALA A 186 4.07 -11.95 29.32
CA ALA A 186 4.85 -11.23 30.31
C ALA A 186 6.14 -10.71 29.66
N VAL A 187 6.17 -9.44 29.31
CA VAL A 187 7.38 -8.66 29.03
C VAL A 187 8.32 -8.63 30.25
N ALA A 188 7.84 -9.06 31.42
CA ALA A 188 8.54 -8.98 32.71
C ALA A 188 9.78 -9.88 32.86
N ASN A 189 10.10 -10.78 31.93
CA ASN A 189 11.21 -11.72 32.12
C ASN A 189 12.23 -11.78 30.95
N ARG A 190 12.15 -10.84 30.00
CA ARG A 190 13.18 -10.72 28.97
C ARG A 190 14.22 -9.68 29.41
N ARG A 191 15.48 -10.12 29.54
CA ARG A 191 16.58 -9.18 29.80
C ARG A 191 16.71 -8.24 28.62
N PRO A 192 16.61 -6.91 28.83
CA PRO A 192 16.76 -5.94 27.76
C PRO A 192 18.17 -6.03 27.17
N LEU A 193 18.27 -5.93 25.84
CA LEU A 193 19.55 -5.91 25.13
C LEU A 193 20.33 -4.63 25.45
N VAL A 194 19.64 -3.51 25.52
CA VAL A 194 20.15 -2.19 25.88
C VAL A 194 19.07 -1.43 26.66
N VAL A 195 19.46 -0.71 27.70
CA VAL A 195 18.61 0.24 28.42
C VAL A 195 19.20 1.62 28.25
N ILE A 196 18.46 2.53 27.61
CA ILE A 196 18.83 3.92 27.42
C ILE A 196 17.96 4.77 28.33
N ARG A 197 18.57 5.59 29.18
CA ARG A 197 17.86 6.52 30.08
C ARG A 197 17.98 7.92 29.52
N PHE A 198 16.84 8.56 29.29
CA PHE A 198 16.73 9.94 28.80
C PHE A 198 16.51 10.90 29.97
N ASP A 199 17.47 10.95 30.89
CA ASP A 199 17.47 11.83 32.08
C ASP A 199 18.08 13.22 31.78
N ARG A 200 18.61 13.45 30.55
CA ARG A 200 19.14 14.71 30.04
C ARG A 200 18.68 14.94 28.59
N PRO A 201 18.61 16.20 28.13
CA PRO A 201 18.13 16.50 26.77
C PRO A 201 19.01 15.99 25.64
N ASP A 202 20.30 15.71 25.87
CA ASP A 202 21.25 15.25 24.83
C ASP A 202 21.95 13.95 25.25
N VAL A 203 21.22 12.84 25.27
CA VAL A 203 21.83 11.52 25.52
C VAL A 203 22.32 10.91 24.20
N PRO A 204 23.61 10.64 24.02
CA PRO A 204 24.15 10.00 22.83
C PRO A 204 23.81 8.52 22.82
N TYR A 205 22.63 8.16 22.34
CA TYR A 205 22.13 6.78 22.35
C TYR A 205 22.45 6.00 21.06
N GLU A 206 22.72 6.67 19.94
CA GLU A 206 22.87 6.07 18.62
C GLU A 206 24.01 5.03 18.57
N GLN A 207 25.16 5.37 19.10
CA GLN A 207 26.33 4.49 19.07
C GLN A 207 26.15 3.25 19.96
N ALA A 208 25.54 3.42 21.14
CA ALA A 208 25.23 2.31 22.04
C ALA A 208 24.18 1.37 21.45
N LEU A 209 23.15 1.91 20.84
CA LEU A 209 22.11 1.16 20.16
C LEU A 209 22.66 0.40 18.96
N TYR A 210 23.41 1.09 18.09
CA TYR A 210 24.01 0.48 16.90
C TYR A 210 24.94 -0.70 17.27
N SER A 211 25.83 -0.52 18.23
CA SER A 211 26.76 -1.56 18.65
C SER A 211 26.06 -2.78 19.29
N ALA A 212 24.98 -2.55 20.02
CA ALA A 212 24.20 -3.62 20.63
C ALA A 212 23.42 -4.43 19.60
N VAL A 213 22.77 -3.74 18.65
CA VAL A 213 22.01 -4.37 17.54
C VAL A 213 22.97 -5.14 16.62
N SER A 214 24.10 -4.56 16.23
CA SER A 214 25.10 -5.23 15.38
C SER A 214 25.61 -6.53 15.99
N ARG A 215 25.98 -6.53 17.29
CA ARG A 215 26.41 -7.75 18.00
C ARG A 215 25.30 -8.79 18.12
N ALA A 216 24.05 -8.38 18.20
CA ALA A 216 22.94 -9.31 18.26
C ALA A 216 22.69 -9.97 16.90
N LEU A 217 22.78 -9.21 15.81
CA LEU A 217 22.64 -9.69 14.43
C LEU A 217 23.81 -10.59 14.00
N GLU A 218 25.04 -10.33 14.46
CA GLU A 218 26.18 -11.21 14.24
C GLU A 218 25.97 -12.61 14.86
N ARG A 219 25.26 -12.67 15.98
CA ARG A 219 24.98 -13.96 16.66
C ARG A 219 23.76 -14.67 16.12
N ARG A 220 22.74 -13.89 15.66
CA ARG A 220 21.48 -14.39 15.11
C ARG A 220 20.98 -13.43 14.05
N PRO A 221 21.19 -13.70 12.75
CA PRO A 221 20.79 -12.81 11.64
C PRO A 221 19.29 -12.56 11.57
N ASP A 222 18.46 -13.53 12.02
CA ASP A 222 16.99 -13.45 11.98
C ASP A 222 16.38 -12.85 13.26
N SER A 223 17.17 -12.13 14.07
CA SER A 223 16.67 -11.54 15.32
C SER A 223 15.70 -10.39 15.04
N ARG A 224 14.58 -10.37 15.78
CA ARG A 224 13.64 -9.22 15.81
C ARG A 224 13.86 -8.47 17.11
N PHE A 225 13.73 -7.14 17.03
CA PHE A 225 13.94 -6.24 18.18
C PHE A 225 12.64 -5.52 18.50
N ASP A 226 12.26 -5.54 19.79
CA ASP A 226 11.12 -4.80 20.30
C ASP A 226 11.63 -3.55 21.03
N LEU A 227 11.13 -2.38 20.65
CA LEU A 227 11.42 -1.13 21.33
C LEU A 227 10.33 -0.86 22.37
N VAL A 228 10.72 -0.79 23.66
CA VAL A 228 9.82 -0.52 24.76
C VAL A 228 10.17 0.81 25.41
N ALA A 229 9.30 1.80 25.29
CA ALA A 229 9.41 3.08 26.01
C ALA A 229 8.77 2.95 27.41
N VAL A 230 9.57 3.17 28.45
CA VAL A 230 9.09 3.18 29.83
C VAL A 230 9.15 4.60 30.37
N SER A 231 7.98 5.18 30.66
CA SER A 231 7.89 6.46 31.37
C SER A 231 7.76 6.19 32.87
N PRO A 232 8.57 6.84 33.73
CA PRO A 232 8.35 6.73 35.19
C PRO A 232 6.98 7.31 35.52
N ALA A 233 6.17 6.54 36.26
CA ALA A 233 4.95 7.07 36.84
C ALA A 233 5.33 8.27 37.74
N ARG A 234 4.80 9.46 37.46
CA ARG A 234 4.94 10.62 38.32
C ARG A 234 4.34 10.28 39.70
N GLY A 235 5.19 10.00 40.64
CA GLY A 235 4.82 9.98 42.05
C GLY A 235 4.38 11.39 42.42
N GLY A 236 3.12 11.53 42.88
CA GLY A 236 2.63 12.81 43.43
C GLY A 236 3.50 13.22 44.58
N ALA A 237 4.17 14.34 44.47
CA ALA A 237 4.74 15.06 45.61
C ALA A 237 3.57 15.62 46.42
N ALA A 238 3.41 15.12 47.62
CA ALA A 238 2.60 15.78 48.61
C ALA A 238 3.27 17.11 48.98
N GLU A 239 2.58 18.21 48.77
CA GLU A 239 2.89 19.48 49.38
C GLU A 239 2.41 19.45 50.83
N GLN A 240 3.32 19.74 51.74
CA GLN A 240 3.07 20.45 52.96
C GLN A 240 3.43 21.91 52.78
#